data_90c85a01e7266ffde4e1f877f66fbf48
#
_entry.id   90c85a01e7266ffde4e1f877f66fbf48
#
_cell.length_a   1.000
_cell.length_b   1.000
_cell.length_c   1.000
_cell.angle_alpha   90.00
_cell.angle_beta   90.00
_cell.angle_gamma   90.00
#
_symmetry.space_group_name_H-M   'P 1'
#
loop_
_entity.id
_entity.type
_entity.pdbx_description
1 polymer ?
#
loop_
_entity_poly.entity_id
_entity_poly.type
_entity_poly.pdbx_seq_one_letter_code
_entity_poly.pdbx_strand_id
1 'polypeptide(L)'
;MSKSWRWYWMGALVVLLLTRWSALGAALLTPAEARLALEARSAVQEGVWPVATASPLLLIGNAALFWLFGSGSGIARLLPAAAGVLLALTPWLWRKTLALPERADIPPTCAAWSATVLLLLSPVALSVSRQVSGAALGTLGGVGVITALFMAEADERRRAGLLGVGLAVGLTGGPSFYDVLLAGLIAWAAWHWVERTPITFKRSCLRAVGAGLLAALLISLGGGWRWNGWAGPVEGLAAWLREWRMTSTPFVHPLLLGLYEPLALFLAAVGLGLAVRKRQSQLVALGAWAVLATALVVARPGADAAAFLAPLLPLALLGGWAVQHLLLPRRLTAGGWLAWVHVALGSVLWAFTVLVLLRQAGAPAYANGLELPLVGLVGVIQALMAAGFATLQEPRRALKGLAGGVMVALCLLQVGFAAGVAYGRPGNPAEPLVAIGVSDDVRGLQRTVEDLRVARALSPEMPYLTVVESDPALTDVWAVLTWALPSPALRRVAAWPADEPELVLTLEDVTPPAEARAAYRGMTFGVTLQSGGGIPGCEPGVFPPVCSHPLAWYFYRRSPFAPQIGHVVLWAKLPSVP
;
A
#
# COMPACT_ATOMS: atom_id res chain seq x y z
N MET A 1 -20.54 -26.04 5.28
CA MET A 1 -20.52 -25.37 3.96
C MET A 1 -20.81 -26.40 2.89
N SER A 2 -21.80 -26.15 2.00
CA SER A 2 -22.02 -26.98 0.81
C SER A 2 -20.75 -26.97 -0.08
N LYS A 3 -20.49 -28.06 -0.81
CA LYS A 3 -19.34 -28.14 -1.73
C LYS A 3 -19.31 -26.95 -2.70
N SER A 4 -20.44 -26.51 -3.21
CA SER A 4 -20.57 -25.37 -4.12
C SER A 4 -20.04 -24.06 -3.54
N TRP A 5 -20.30 -23.78 -2.26
CA TRP A 5 -19.83 -22.55 -1.60
C TRP A 5 -18.31 -22.46 -1.47
N ARG A 6 -17.62 -23.60 -1.32
CA ARG A 6 -16.14 -23.64 -1.29
C ARG A 6 -15.54 -23.25 -2.64
N TRP A 7 -16.13 -23.68 -3.74
CA TRP A 7 -15.65 -23.35 -5.09
C TRP A 7 -15.82 -21.86 -5.41
N TYR A 8 -16.93 -21.22 -5.02
CA TYR A 8 -17.10 -19.78 -5.19
C TYR A 8 -16.02 -18.98 -4.44
N TRP A 9 -15.74 -19.36 -3.20
CA TRP A 9 -14.71 -18.69 -2.41
C TRP A 9 -13.31 -18.95 -2.94
N MET A 10 -13.00 -20.15 -3.38
CA MET A 10 -11.72 -20.44 -4.03
C MET A 10 -11.57 -19.64 -5.32
N GLY A 11 -12.60 -19.55 -6.16
CA GLY A 11 -12.58 -18.73 -7.36
C GLY A 11 -12.34 -17.25 -7.04
N ALA A 12 -13.08 -16.69 -6.09
CA ALA A 12 -12.88 -15.31 -5.64
C ALA A 12 -11.46 -15.08 -5.10
N LEU A 13 -10.95 -16.00 -4.29
CA LEU A 13 -9.58 -15.93 -3.77
C LEU A 13 -8.55 -15.94 -4.90
N VAL A 14 -8.67 -16.83 -5.86
CA VAL A 14 -7.76 -16.92 -7.02
C VAL A 14 -7.79 -15.62 -7.81
N VAL A 15 -8.97 -15.08 -8.11
CA VAL A 15 -9.11 -13.79 -8.82
C VAL A 15 -8.39 -12.67 -8.06
N LEU A 16 -8.63 -12.57 -6.76
CA LEU A 16 -8.03 -11.52 -5.92
C LEU A 16 -6.51 -11.70 -5.73
N LEU A 17 -6.02 -12.95 -5.72
CA LEU A 17 -4.58 -13.23 -5.74
C LEU A 17 -3.95 -12.81 -7.05
N LEU A 18 -4.61 -13.11 -8.17
CA LEU A 18 -4.14 -12.70 -9.49
C LEU A 18 -4.01 -11.18 -9.64
N THR A 19 -4.88 -10.40 -8.99
CA THR A 19 -4.78 -8.93 -9.00
C THR A 19 -3.48 -8.43 -8.37
N ARG A 20 -2.87 -9.14 -7.41
CA ARG A 20 -1.62 -8.72 -6.79
C ARG A 20 -0.40 -9.01 -7.66
N TRP A 21 -0.46 -10.03 -8.50
CA TRP A 21 0.67 -10.45 -9.34
C TRP A 21 0.57 -9.99 -10.79
N SER A 22 -0.64 -9.66 -11.26
CA SER A 22 -0.82 -9.17 -12.63
C SER A 22 -0.11 -7.83 -12.85
N ALA A 23 0.57 -7.69 -13.97
CA ALA A 23 1.22 -6.46 -14.41
C ALA A 23 2.20 -5.82 -13.38
N LEU A 24 2.90 -6.62 -12.54
CA LEU A 24 3.88 -6.09 -11.58
C LEU A 24 5.01 -5.29 -12.22
N GLY A 25 5.43 -5.68 -13.43
CA GLY A 25 6.48 -5.02 -14.19
C GLY A 25 5.99 -3.88 -15.09
N ALA A 26 4.68 -3.63 -15.18
CA ALA A 26 4.14 -2.64 -16.11
C ALA A 26 4.46 -1.19 -15.72
N ALA A 27 4.48 -0.88 -14.42
CA ALA A 27 4.86 0.43 -13.91
C ALA A 27 6.37 0.51 -13.68
N LEU A 28 6.97 1.66 -14.01
CA LEU A 28 8.35 1.98 -13.66
C LEU A 28 8.51 1.97 -12.14
N LEU A 29 9.73 1.71 -11.66
CA LEU A 29 10.04 1.80 -10.25
C LEU A 29 10.12 3.28 -9.83
N THR A 30 9.46 3.62 -8.73
CA THR A 30 9.63 4.92 -8.09
C THR A 30 11.08 5.09 -7.61
N PRO A 31 11.56 6.32 -7.31
CA PRO A 31 12.93 6.51 -6.85
C PRO A 31 13.30 5.67 -5.62
N ALA A 32 12.38 5.58 -4.66
CA ALA A 32 12.57 4.77 -3.46
C ALA A 32 12.65 3.27 -3.78
N GLU A 33 11.77 2.77 -4.66
CA GLU A 33 11.81 1.39 -5.13
C GLU A 33 13.09 1.08 -5.90
N ALA A 34 13.49 2.00 -6.79
CA ALA A 34 14.70 1.86 -7.61
C ALA A 34 15.95 1.76 -6.76
N ARG A 35 16.08 2.58 -5.71
CA ARG A 35 17.21 2.48 -4.76
C ARG A 35 17.30 1.10 -4.11
N LEU A 36 16.20 0.59 -3.55
CA LEU A 36 16.18 -0.73 -2.92
C LEU A 36 16.45 -1.87 -3.91
N ALA A 37 15.94 -1.75 -5.13
CA ALA A 37 16.21 -2.73 -6.19
C ALA A 37 17.66 -2.68 -6.67
N LEU A 38 18.27 -1.48 -6.76
CA LEU A 38 19.69 -1.30 -7.10
C LEU A 38 20.62 -1.90 -6.04
N GLU A 39 20.32 -1.71 -4.76
CA GLU A 39 21.07 -2.35 -3.67
C GLU A 39 21.09 -3.88 -3.81
N ALA A 40 19.94 -4.49 -4.14
CA ALA A 40 19.87 -5.93 -4.37
C ALA A 40 20.58 -6.36 -5.65
N ARG A 41 20.55 -5.52 -6.72
CA ARG A 41 21.23 -5.79 -7.98
C ARG A 41 22.75 -5.71 -7.82
N SER A 42 23.27 -4.69 -7.14
CA SER A 42 24.72 -4.55 -6.90
C SER A 42 25.25 -5.67 -6.00
N ALA A 43 24.46 -6.14 -5.03
CA ALA A 43 24.83 -7.29 -4.21
C ALA A 43 25.04 -8.55 -5.04
N VAL A 44 24.25 -8.76 -6.10
CA VAL A 44 24.33 -9.96 -6.97
C VAL A 44 25.41 -9.79 -8.06
N GLN A 45 25.48 -8.62 -8.70
CA GLN A 45 26.34 -8.42 -9.87
C GLN A 45 27.77 -8.03 -9.50
N GLU A 46 27.94 -7.23 -8.45
CA GLU A 46 29.20 -6.62 -8.04
C GLU A 46 29.71 -7.20 -6.71
N GLY A 47 28.90 -8.01 -6.00
CA GLY A 47 29.22 -8.51 -4.67
C GLY A 47 29.22 -7.42 -3.58
N VAL A 48 28.71 -6.22 -3.90
CA VAL A 48 28.70 -5.06 -2.99
C VAL A 48 27.41 -5.06 -2.19
N TRP A 49 27.50 -5.35 -0.91
CA TRP A 49 26.37 -5.34 0.01
C TRP A 49 26.29 -4.00 0.76
N PRO A 50 25.10 -3.38 0.89
CA PRO A 50 24.97 -2.14 1.65
C PRO A 50 25.32 -2.38 3.13
N VAL A 51 25.99 -1.42 3.76
CA VAL A 51 26.39 -1.50 5.17
C VAL A 51 25.16 -1.51 6.06
N ALA A 52 24.20 -0.65 5.76
CA ALA A 52 22.96 -0.50 6.52
C ALA A 52 21.74 -0.68 5.60
N THR A 53 20.69 -1.36 6.09
CA THR A 53 19.38 -1.46 5.43
C THR A 53 18.28 -1.67 6.45
N ALA A 54 17.21 -0.89 6.33
CA ALA A 54 16.06 -1.00 7.22
C ALA A 54 15.24 -2.28 6.98
N SER A 55 15.45 -2.98 5.85
CA SER A 55 14.68 -4.17 5.46
C SER A 55 15.60 -5.29 4.93
N PRO A 56 16.40 -5.93 5.80
CA PRO A 56 17.33 -6.99 5.39
C PRO A 56 16.67 -8.15 4.64
N LEU A 57 15.47 -8.55 5.06
CA LEU A 57 14.72 -9.63 4.41
C LEU A 57 14.34 -9.29 2.96
N LEU A 58 13.93 -8.04 2.70
CA LEU A 58 13.64 -7.57 1.35
C LEU A 58 14.90 -7.58 0.48
N LEU A 59 16.01 -7.04 1.00
CA LEU A 59 17.30 -6.99 0.30
C LEU A 59 17.77 -8.39 -0.12
N ILE A 60 17.85 -9.31 0.84
CA ILE A 60 18.36 -10.66 0.60
C ILE A 60 17.39 -11.46 -0.28
N GLY A 61 16.08 -11.31 -0.04
CA GLY A 61 15.05 -11.96 -0.85
C GLY A 61 15.09 -11.48 -2.30
N ASN A 62 15.22 -10.17 -2.54
CA ASN A 62 15.36 -9.64 -3.89
C ASN A 62 16.69 -10.03 -4.54
N ALA A 63 17.81 -10.06 -3.79
CA ALA A 63 19.07 -10.56 -4.29
C ALA A 63 18.98 -12.02 -4.75
N ALA A 64 18.33 -12.89 -3.96
CA ALA A 64 18.09 -14.28 -4.34
C ALA A 64 17.19 -14.39 -5.57
N LEU A 65 16.11 -13.60 -5.65
CA LEU A 65 15.23 -13.57 -6.82
C LEU A 65 15.96 -13.05 -8.08
N PHE A 66 16.81 -12.04 -7.95
CA PHE A 66 17.60 -11.52 -9.07
C PHE A 66 18.67 -12.51 -9.54
N TRP A 67 19.25 -13.27 -8.62
CA TRP A 67 20.18 -14.34 -8.97
C TRP A 67 19.48 -15.46 -9.75
N LEU A 68 18.26 -15.83 -9.39
CA LEU A 68 17.50 -16.91 -10.02
C LEU A 68 16.85 -16.51 -11.34
N PHE A 69 16.27 -15.29 -11.42
CA PHE A 69 15.38 -14.90 -12.50
C PHE A 69 15.87 -13.66 -13.28
N GLY A 70 17.02 -13.08 -12.89
CA GLY A 70 17.50 -11.82 -13.43
C GLY A 70 16.84 -10.59 -12.78
N SER A 71 17.45 -9.42 -12.98
CA SER A 71 16.96 -8.16 -12.41
C SER A 71 15.86 -7.56 -13.30
N GLY A 72 14.65 -7.43 -12.76
CA GLY A 72 13.51 -6.82 -13.45
C GLY A 72 12.54 -6.18 -12.46
N SER A 73 11.83 -5.12 -12.89
CA SER A 73 10.89 -4.38 -12.02
C SER A 73 9.77 -5.26 -11.46
N GLY A 74 9.28 -6.24 -12.25
CA GLY A 74 8.30 -7.21 -11.78
C GLY A 74 8.86 -8.16 -10.73
N ILE A 75 10.10 -8.62 -10.93
CA ILE A 75 10.78 -9.55 -10.01
C ILE A 75 11.07 -8.85 -8.68
N ALA A 76 11.51 -7.59 -8.70
CA ALA A 76 11.73 -6.79 -7.49
C ALA A 76 10.47 -6.66 -6.61
N ARG A 77 9.28 -6.70 -7.21
CA ARG A 77 7.99 -6.59 -6.52
C ARG A 77 7.39 -7.93 -6.08
N LEU A 78 7.97 -9.08 -6.46
CA LEU A 78 7.41 -10.40 -6.13
C LEU A 78 7.33 -10.67 -4.63
N LEU A 79 8.40 -10.37 -3.89
CA LEU A 79 8.44 -10.64 -2.45
C LEU A 79 7.44 -9.79 -1.65
N PRO A 80 7.33 -8.46 -1.86
CA PRO A 80 6.25 -7.66 -1.28
C PRO A 80 4.86 -8.14 -1.67
N ALA A 81 4.64 -8.55 -2.92
CA ALA A 81 3.35 -9.08 -3.38
C ALA A 81 2.97 -10.37 -2.65
N ALA A 82 3.91 -11.29 -2.47
CA ALA A 82 3.71 -12.52 -1.70
C ALA A 82 3.39 -12.20 -0.23
N ALA A 83 4.13 -11.26 0.39
CA ALA A 83 3.85 -10.81 1.76
C ALA A 83 2.45 -10.20 1.89
N GLY A 84 2.02 -9.40 0.92
CA GLY A 84 0.67 -8.84 0.88
C GLY A 84 -0.44 -9.88 0.75
N VAL A 85 -0.20 -10.97 0.01
CA VAL A 85 -1.11 -12.12 -0.05
C VAL A 85 -1.20 -12.81 1.31
N LEU A 86 -0.05 -13.11 1.93
CA LEU A 86 -0.02 -13.73 3.25
C LEU A 86 -0.71 -12.84 4.30
N LEU A 87 -0.49 -11.52 4.25
CA LEU A 87 -1.16 -10.55 5.13
C LEU A 87 -2.68 -10.61 4.96
N ALA A 88 -3.18 -10.67 3.72
CA ALA A 88 -4.61 -10.78 3.46
C ALA A 88 -5.23 -12.09 3.94
N LEU A 89 -4.44 -13.16 4.10
CA LEU A 89 -4.87 -14.44 4.64
C LEU A 89 -4.82 -14.52 6.18
N THR A 90 -4.20 -13.55 6.85
CA THR A 90 -4.08 -13.56 8.33
C THR A 90 -5.42 -13.60 9.09
N PRO A 91 -6.58 -13.08 8.60
CA PRO A 91 -7.86 -13.24 9.27
C PRO A 91 -8.27 -14.69 9.56
N TRP A 92 -7.74 -15.66 8.79
CA TRP A 92 -7.94 -17.08 9.07
C TRP A 92 -7.37 -17.54 10.39
N LEU A 93 -6.35 -16.85 10.89
CA LEU A 93 -5.79 -17.12 12.20
C LEU A 93 -6.79 -16.78 13.31
N TRP A 94 -7.66 -15.80 13.05
CA TRP A 94 -8.67 -15.27 13.97
C TRP A 94 -10.04 -15.93 13.85
N ARG A 95 -10.20 -16.94 12.97
CA ARG A 95 -11.52 -17.54 12.68
C ARG A 95 -12.28 -18.07 13.89
N LYS A 96 -11.56 -18.55 14.93
CA LYS A 96 -12.18 -19.04 16.18
C LYS A 96 -12.72 -17.88 17.01
N THR A 97 -11.96 -16.79 17.12
CA THR A 97 -12.33 -15.56 17.86
C THR A 97 -13.50 -14.85 17.21
N LEU A 98 -13.53 -14.82 15.86
CA LEU A 98 -14.57 -14.16 15.09
C LEU A 98 -15.84 -15.00 14.93
N ALA A 99 -15.83 -16.27 15.32
CA ALA A 99 -16.99 -17.15 15.16
C ALA A 99 -18.17 -16.71 16.05
N LEU A 100 -19.37 -16.75 15.50
CA LEU A 100 -20.63 -16.52 16.23
C LEU A 100 -21.33 -17.86 16.47
N PRO A 101 -21.22 -18.45 17.65
CA PRO A 101 -21.85 -19.73 17.97
C PRO A 101 -23.40 -19.64 17.94
N GLU A 102 -23.93 -18.44 18.19
CA GLU A 102 -25.40 -18.19 18.24
C GLU A 102 -26.10 -18.24 16.87
N ARG A 103 -25.35 -18.23 15.76
CA ARG A 103 -25.89 -18.18 14.40
C ARG A 103 -25.52 -19.41 13.60
N ALA A 104 -26.30 -20.48 13.80
CA ALA A 104 -26.12 -21.75 13.09
C ALA A 104 -26.39 -21.65 11.56
N ASP A 105 -27.13 -20.63 11.11
CA ASP A 105 -27.45 -20.37 9.70
C ASP A 105 -26.26 -19.79 8.90
N ILE A 106 -25.24 -19.25 9.58
CA ILE A 106 -24.07 -18.63 8.96
C ILE A 106 -22.83 -19.49 9.27
N PRO A 107 -21.98 -19.78 8.26
CA PRO A 107 -20.75 -20.51 8.51
C PRO A 107 -19.84 -19.77 9.52
N PRO A 108 -19.24 -20.47 10.49
CA PRO A 108 -18.38 -19.85 11.52
C PRO A 108 -17.14 -19.15 10.94
N THR A 109 -16.79 -19.48 9.69
CA THR A 109 -15.67 -18.86 8.97
C THR A 109 -16.06 -17.61 8.17
N CYS A 110 -17.34 -17.21 8.17
CA CYS A 110 -17.85 -16.10 7.35
C CYS A 110 -17.14 -14.78 7.67
N ALA A 111 -16.95 -14.45 8.94
CA ALA A 111 -16.25 -13.24 9.36
C ALA A 111 -14.79 -13.21 8.91
N ALA A 112 -14.08 -14.35 9.03
CA ALA A 112 -12.69 -14.44 8.55
C ALA A 112 -12.60 -14.28 7.03
N TRP A 113 -13.52 -14.86 6.27
CA TRP A 113 -13.60 -14.66 4.82
C TRP A 113 -13.87 -13.21 4.46
N SER A 114 -14.86 -12.59 5.10
CA SER A 114 -15.19 -11.19 4.85
C SER A 114 -14.02 -10.27 5.16
N ALA A 115 -13.30 -10.50 6.27
CA ALA A 115 -12.09 -9.77 6.61
C ALA A 115 -10.97 -9.97 5.57
N THR A 116 -10.78 -11.21 5.08
CA THR A 116 -9.84 -11.49 3.98
C THR A 116 -10.20 -10.73 2.72
N VAL A 117 -11.48 -10.72 2.33
CA VAL A 117 -11.95 -9.96 1.15
C VAL A 117 -11.74 -8.46 1.34
N LEU A 118 -12.01 -7.90 2.52
CA LEU A 118 -11.74 -6.49 2.81
C LEU A 118 -10.26 -6.14 2.63
N LEU A 119 -9.33 -6.96 3.13
CA LEU A 119 -7.89 -6.75 2.93
C LEU A 119 -7.45 -6.93 1.47
N LEU A 120 -8.07 -7.85 0.74
CA LEU A 120 -7.76 -8.05 -0.68
C LEU A 120 -8.26 -6.90 -1.55
N LEU A 121 -9.40 -6.29 -1.19
CA LEU A 121 -9.98 -5.14 -1.86
C LEU A 121 -9.42 -3.80 -1.35
N SER A 122 -8.58 -3.79 -0.32
CA SER A 122 -7.97 -2.59 0.25
C SER A 122 -7.03 -1.94 -0.76
N PRO A 123 -7.29 -0.68 -1.19
CA PRO A 123 -6.38 0.07 -2.06
C PRO A 123 -5.00 0.26 -1.45
N VAL A 124 -4.93 0.54 -0.15
CA VAL A 124 -3.66 0.70 0.58
C VAL A 124 -2.88 -0.62 0.59
N ALA A 125 -3.50 -1.73 1.00
CA ALA A 125 -2.83 -3.03 1.03
C ALA A 125 -2.42 -3.49 -0.37
N LEU A 126 -3.23 -3.22 -1.39
CA LEU A 126 -2.92 -3.54 -2.78
C LEU A 126 -1.74 -2.70 -3.29
N SER A 127 -1.76 -1.38 -3.10
CA SER A 127 -0.68 -0.49 -3.53
C SER A 127 0.65 -0.87 -2.88
N VAL A 128 0.69 -0.95 -1.55
CA VAL A 128 1.92 -1.22 -0.80
C VAL A 128 2.49 -2.60 -1.12
N SER A 129 1.64 -3.62 -1.32
CA SER A 129 2.11 -4.96 -1.72
C SER A 129 2.68 -5.01 -3.14
N ARG A 130 2.45 -4.00 -3.97
CA ARG A 130 2.96 -3.91 -5.34
C ARG A 130 4.16 -2.95 -5.47
N GLN A 131 4.64 -2.40 -4.36
CA GLN A 131 5.84 -1.56 -4.29
C GLN A 131 7.02 -2.35 -3.74
N VAL A 132 8.23 -2.03 -4.20
CA VAL A 132 9.47 -2.58 -3.63
C VAL A 132 9.71 -1.92 -2.28
N SER A 133 9.08 -2.46 -1.25
CA SER A 133 9.22 -1.96 0.13
C SER A 133 9.15 -3.10 1.14
N GLY A 134 9.79 -2.90 2.29
CA GLY A 134 9.72 -3.85 3.40
C GLY A 134 8.42 -3.78 4.22
N ALA A 135 7.55 -2.79 3.94
CA ALA A 135 6.40 -2.51 4.79
C ALA A 135 5.42 -3.69 4.92
N ALA A 136 5.12 -4.39 3.81
CA ALA A 136 4.25 -5.57 3.87
C ALA A 136 4.86 -6.71 4.69
N LEU A 137 6.19 -6.90 4.62
CA LEU A 137 6.93 -7.90 5.40
C LEU A 137 6.93 -7.54 6.90
N GLY A 138 7.29 -6.30 7.23
CA GLY A 138 7.29 -5.80 8.61
C GLY A 138 5.90 -5.92 9.25
N THR A 139 4.86 -5.48 8.54
CA THR A 139 3.46 -5.61 9.00
C THR A 139 3.06 -7.07 9.20
N LEU A 140 3.40 -7.96 8.25
CA LEU A 140 3.11 -9.40 8.36
C LEU A 140 3.76 -10.00 9.61
N GLY A 141 5.03 -9.65 9.87
CA GLY A 141 5.73 -10.09 11.08
C GLY A 141 5.06 -9.59 12.36
N GLY A 142 4.73 -8.29 12.43
CA GLY A 142 4.04 -7.69 13.57
C GLY A 142 2.66 -8.33 13.82
N VAL A 143 1.89 -8.54 12.76
CA VAL A 143 0.61 -9.25 12.82
C VAL A 143 0.78 -10.67 13.35
N GLY A 144 1.82 -11.38 12.93
CA GLY A 144 2.15 -12.72 13.44
C GLY A 144 2.38 -12.72 14.96
N VAL A 145 3.19 -11.77 15.45
CA VAL A 145 3.46 -11.59 16.89
C VAL A 145 2.19 -11.28 17.66
N ILE A 146 1.44 -10.25 17.25
CA ILE A 146 0.21 -9.83 17.96
C ILE A 146 -0.86 -10.93 17.91
N THR A 147 -1.02 -11.60 16.77
CA THR A 147 -1.94 -12.76 16.68
C THR A 147 -1.54 -13.86 17.68
N ALA A 148 -0.24 -14.16 17.81
CA ALA A 148 0.23 -15.13 18.78
C ALA A 148 -0.09 -14.74 20.25
N LEU A 149 -0.05 -13.45 20.56
CA LEU A 149 -0.37 -12.93 21.90
C LEU A 149 -1.88 -13.06 22.21
N PHE A 150 -2.75 -12.82 21.25
CA PHE A 150 -4.21 -12.95 21.42
C PHE A 150 -4.71 -14.40 21.34
N MET A 151 -3.88 -15.36 20.89
CA MET A 151 -4.30 -16.78 20.81
C MET A 151 -4.45 -17.41 22.19
N ALA A 152 -5.45 -18.29 22.31
CA ALA A 152 -5.66 -19.09 23.51
C ALA A 152 -4.48 -20.04 23.79
N GLU A 153 -4.23 -20.33 25.07
CA GLU A 153 -3.11 -21.19 25.50
C GLU A 153 -3.18 -22.63 24.96
N ALA A 154 -4.37 -23.10 24.58
CA ALA A 154 -4.57 -24.44 24.03
C ALA A 154 -3.80 -24.71 22.71
N ASP A 155 -3.49 -23.66 21.95
CA ASP A 155 -2.77 -23.76 20.66
C ASP A 155 -1.27 -23.41 20.81
N GLU A 156 -0.59 -23.91 21.86
CA GLU A 156 0.78 -23.52 22.24
C GLU A 156 1.82 -23.64 21.13
N ARG A 157 1.83 -24.75 20.37
CA ARG A 157 2.79 -24.94 19.25
C ARG A 157 2.61 -23.88 18.18
N ARG A 158 1.37 -23.60 17.84
CA ARG A 158 1.02 -22.59 16.83
C ARG A 158 1.36 -21.18 17.32
N ARG A 159 1.06 -20.88 18.59
CA ARG A 159 1.42 -19.63 19.26
C ARG A 159 2.93 -19.38 19.22
N ALA A 160 3.71 -20.39 19.64
CA ALA A 160 5.18 -20.32 19.61
C ALA A 160 5.71 -20.14 18.17
N GLY A 161 5.21 -20.91 17.21
CA GLY A 161 5.61 -20.78 15.80
C GLY A 161 5.33 -19.38 15.23
N LEU A 162 4.14 -18.84 15.44
CA LEU A 162 3.79 -17.49 15.00
C LEU A 162 4.62 -16.42 15.67
N LEU A 163 4.94 -16.58 16.97
CA LEU A 163 5.77 -15.64 17.71
C LEU A 163 7.21 -15.61 17.17
N GLY A 164 7.82 -16.78 16.98
CA GLY A 164 9.19 -16.89 16.47
C GLY A 164 9.33 -16.40 15.02
N VAL A 165 8.47 -16.89 14.12
CA VAL A 165 8.47 -16.47 12.71
C VAL A 165 8.09 -14.99 12.59
N GLY A 166 7.07 -14.54 13.35
CA GLY A 166 6.65 -13.15 13.36
C GLY A 166 7.76 -12.20 13.77
N LEU A 167 8.54 -12.54 14.81
CA LEU A 167 9.71 -11.76 15.24
C LEU A 167 10.81 -11.76 14.16
N ALA A 168 11.13 -12.92 13.59
CA ALA A 168 12.17 -13.03 12.56
C ALA A 168 11.82 -12.15 11.34
N VAL A 169 10.61 -12.32 10.80
CA VAL A 169 10.12 -11.57 9.64
C VAL A 169 9.95 -10.08 9.97
N GLY A 170 9.42 -9.75 11.16
CA GLY A 170 9.14 -8.39 11.57
C GLY A 170 10.41 -7.55 11.74
N LEU A 171 11.38 -8.05 12.51
CA LEU A 171 12.64 -7.35 12.78
C LEU A 171 13.49 -7.15 11.52
N THR A 172 13.33 -8.01 10.52
CA THR A 172 14.08 -7.93 9.25
C THR A 172 13.24 -7.38 8.09
N GLY A 173 11.92 -7.21 8.30
CA GLY A 173 10.98 -6.77 7.27
C GLY A 173 10.94 -5.26 7.07
N GLY A 174 11.10 -4.47 8.13
CA GLY A 174 11.14 -3.01 8.03
C GLY A 174 10.39 -2.26 9.14
N PRO A 175 10.37 -0.90 9.07
CA PRO A 175 9.85 -0.01 10.13
C PRO A 175 8.39 -0.26 10.53
N SER A 176 7.52 -0.63 9.57
CA SER A 176 6.09 -0.90 9.82
C SER A 176 5.82 -2.01 10.85
N PHE A 177 6.81 -2.86 11.14
CA PHE A 177 6.75 -3.82 12.24
C PHE A 177 6.46 -3.15 13.57
N TYR A 178 7.13 -2.03 13.86
CA TYR A 178 7.06 -1.35 15.16
C TYR A 178 5.72 -0.65 15.37
N ASP A 179 5.05 -0.18 14.31
CA ASP A 179 3.69 0.37 14.39
C ASP A 179 2.69 -0.69 14.84
N VAL A 180 2.74 -1.85 14.20
CA VAL A 180 1.86 -2.98 14.54
C VAL A 180 2.18 -3.51 15.94
N LEU A 181 3.47 -3.67 16.24
CA LEU A 181 3.92 -4.22 17.51
C LEU A 181 3.50 -3.32 18.67
N LEU A 182 3.81 -2.02 18.62
CA LEU A 182 3.54 -1.08 19.70
C LEU A 182 2.04 -0.93 19.94
N ALA A 183 1.26 -0.65 18.89
CA ALA A 183 -0.18 -0.50 19.01
C ALA A 183 -0.87 -1.80 19.47
N GLY A 184 -0.45 -2.93 18.92
CA GLY A 184 -0.99 -4.24 19.27
C GLY A 184 -0.64 -4.68 20.70
N LEU A 185 0.59 -4.41 21.15
CA LEU A 185 1.01 -4.71 22.55
C LEU A 185 0.23 -3.88 23.56
N ILE A 186 0.04 -2.58 23.30
CA ILE A 186 -0.75 -1.71 24.18
C ILE A 186 -2.20 -2.22 24.26
N ALA A 187 -2.82 -2.52 23.10
CA ALA A 187 -4.18 -3.04 23.07
C ALA A 187 -4.31 -4.41 23.75
N TRP A 188 -3.34 -5.30 23.58
CA TRP A 188 -3.29 -6.59 24.24
C TRP A 188 -3.11 -6.46 25.76
N ALA A 189 -2.20 -5.61 26.22
CA ALA A 189 -1.98 -5.35 27.64
C ALA A 189 -3.23 -4.74 28.29
N ALA A 190 -3.87 -3.77 27.63
CA ALA A 190 -5.12 -3.18 28.10
C ALA A 190 -6.24 -4.22 28.21
N TRP A 191 -6.35 -5.13 27.24
CA TRP A 191 -7.33 -6.22 27.30
C TRP A 191 -7.10 -7.14 28.52
N HIS A 192 -5.86 -7.59 28.75
CA HIS A 192 -5.51 -8.41 29.91
C HIS A 192 -5.77 -7.69 31.23
N TRP A 193 -5.50 -6.38 31.27
CA TRP A 193 -5.76 -5.57 32.47
C TRP A 193 -7.26 -5.48 32.78
N VAL A 194 -8.09 -5.24 31.76
CA VAL A 194 -9.56 -5.17 31.91
C VAL A 194 -10.13 -6.53 32.33
N GLU A 195 -9.69 -7.61 31.70
CA GLU A 195 -10.15 -8.97 32.00
C GLU A 195 -9.54 -9.55 33.29
N ARG A 196 -8.57 -8.85 33.88
CA ARG A 196 -7.82 -9.31 35.06
C ARG A 196 -7.21 -10.70 34.89
N THR A 197 -6.85 -11.07 33.66
CA THR A 197 -6.25 -12.36 33.35
C THR A 197 -4.72 -12.30 33.57
N PRO A 198 -4.10 -13.28 34.23
CA PRO A 198 -2.66 -13.29 34.43
C PRO A 198 -1.94 -13.48 33.09
N ILE A 199 -0.87 -12.71 32.88
CA ILE A 199 -0.01 -12.88 31.71
C ILE A 199 0.98 -14.00 32.00
N THR A 200 0.80 -15.15 31.35
CA THR A 200 1.67 -16.31 31.52
C THR A 200 2.39 -16.61 30.19
N PHE A 201 3.72 -16.67 30.27
CA PHE A 201 4.54 -17.13 29.13
C PHE A 201 5.15 -18.49 29.43
N LYS A 202 4.77 -19.49 28.67
CA LYS A 202 5.37 -20.82 28.76
C LYS A 202 6.80 -20.82 28.21
N ARG A 203 7.61 -21.78 28.64
CA ARG A 203 9.00 -21.95 28.17
C ARG A 203 9.11 -22.10 26.65
N SER A 204 8.12 -22.70 26.01
CA SER A 204 8.03 -22.80 24.54
C SER A 204 7.99 -21.44 23.84
N CYS A 205 7.23 -20.47 24.38
CA CYS A 205 7.18 -19.10 23.84
C CYS A 205 8.52 -18.40 24.01
N LEU A 206 9.18 -18.55 25.16
CA LEU A 206 10.52 -17.97 25.37
C LEU A 206 11.56 -18.55 24.43
N ARG A 207 11.54 -19.87 24.20
CA ARG A 207 12.40 -20.51 23.19
C ARG A 207 12.10 -20.01 21.77
N ALA A 208 10.83 -19.80 21.44
CA ALA A 208 10.42 -19.27 20.15
C ALA A 208 10.88 -17.81 19.95
N VAL A 209 10.85 -16.98 20.99
CA VAL A 209 11.44 -15.62 20.95
C VAL A 209 12.94 -15.72 20.66
N GLY A 210 13.69 -16.53 21.43
CA GLY A 210 15.12 -16.73 21.19
C GLY A 210 15.43 -17.23 19.77
N ALA A 211 14.67 -18.21 19.28
CA ALA A 211 14.82 -18.71 17.92
C ALA A 211 14.47 -17.65 16.87
N GLY A 212 13.45 -16.83 17.09
CA GLY A 212 13.06 -15.72 16.21
C GLY A 212 14.14 -14.64 16.14
N LEU A 213 14.73 -14.28 17.27
CA LEU A 213 15.85 -13.31 17.32
C LEU A 213 17.09 -13.85 16.60
N LEU A 214 17.43 -15.14 16.81
CA LEU A 214 18.52 -15.79 16.13
C LEU A 214 18.26 -15.85 14.61
N ALA A 215 17.06 -16.21 14.19
CA ALA A 215 16.68 -16.22 12.78
C ALA A 215 16.74 -14.82 12.16
N ALA A 216 16.29 -13.77 12.87
CA ALA A 216 16.43 -12.39 12.42
C ALA A 216 17.90 -12.00 12.20
N LEU A 217 18.78 -12.39 13.11
CA LEU A 217 20.22 -12.15 12.97
C LEU A 217 20.78 -12.91 11.77
N LEU A 218 20.46 -14.20 11.61
CA LEU A 218 20.94 -15.01 10.47
C LEU A 218 20.44 -14.47 9.12
N ILE A 219 19.19 -14.03 9.04
CA ILE A 219 18.65 -13.36 7.85
C ILE A 219 19.44 -12.07 7.59
N SER A 220 19.69 -11.24 8.59
CA SER A 220 20.40 -9.98 8.42
C SER A 220 21.85 -10.16 7.97
N LEU A 221 22.47 -11.25 8.38
CA LEU A 221 23.80 -11.67 7.92
C LEU A 221 23.79 -12.33 6.53
N GLY A 222 22.61 -12.53 5.92
CA GLY A 222 22.49 -13.20 4.62
C GLY A 222 23.08 -14.62 4.63
N GLY A 223 22.91 -15.36 5.73
CA GLY A 223 23.50 -16.68 5.90
C GLY A 223 25.04 -16.66 6.02
N GLY A 224 25.66 -15.51 6.28
CA GLY A 224 27.12 -15.34 6.40
C GLY A 224 27.77 -14.57 5.25
N TRP A 225 27.02 -14.21 4.22
CA TRP A 225 27.55 -13.45 3.05
C TRP A 225 27.68 -11.95 3.32
N ARG A 226 26.98 -11.44 4.35
CA ARG A 226 26.95 -10.03 4.74
C ARG A 226 27.41 -9.84 6.18
N TRP A 227 28.71 -9.89 6.41
CA TRP A 227 29.28 -9.78 7.77
C TRP A 227 28.94 -8.46 8.48
N ASN A 228 28.72 -7.38 7.74
CA ASN A 228 28.31 -6.09 8.31
C ASN A 228 26.81 -6.02 8.67
N GLY A 229 26.03 -7.08 8.42
CA GLY A 229 24.58 -7.12 8.63
C GLY A 229 24.12 -7.39 10.05
N TRP A 230 25.03 -7.53 11.03
CA TRP A 230 24.69 -7.83 12.43
C TRP A 230 23.78 -6.77 13.07
N ALA A 231 23.84 -5.50 12.63
CA ALA A 231 23.00 -4.41 13.08
C ALA A 231 21.60 -4.42 12.44
N GLY A 232 21.36 -5.24 11.40
CA GLY A 232 20.12 -5.25 10.61
C GLY A 232 18.84 -5.37 11.42
N PRO A 233 18.73 -6.20 12.47
CA PRO A 233 17.52 -6.26 13.30
C PRO A 233 17.19 -4.96 14.03
N VAL A 234 18.20 -4.10 14.26
CA VAL A 234 18.06 -2.82 14.98
C VAL A 234 17.90 -1.64 14.00
N GLU A 235 18.37 -1.78 12.78
CA GLU A 235 18.29 -0.72 11.76
C GLU A 235 16.85 -0.34 11.40
N GLY A 236 15.93 -1.31 11.39
CA GLY A 236 14.50 -1.07 11.22
C GLY A 236 13.93 -0.18 12.34
N LEU A 237 14.35 -0.39 13.59
CA LEU A 237 13.97 0.47 14.72
C LEU A 237 14.58 1.86 14.59
N ALA A 238 15.86 1.94 14.23
CA ALA A 238 16.53 3.22 14.02
C ALA A 238 15.89 4.04 12.88
N ALA A 239 15.45 3.38 11.80
CA ALA A 239 14.69 4.00 10.72
C ALA A 239 13.33 4.52 11.23
N TRP A 240 12.58 3.70 11.96
CA TRP A 240 11.31 4.08 12.57
C TRP A 240 11.44 5.26 13.53
N LEU A 241 12.49 5.30 14.36
CA LEU A 241 12.76 6.43 15.26
C LEU A 241 13.19 7.71 14.51
N ARG A 242 13.90 7.59 13.38
CA ARG A 242 14.25 8.75 12.54
C ARG A 242 13.03 9.42 11.95
N GLU A 243 11.99 8.67 11.58
CA GLU A 243 10.73 9.21 11.03
C GLU A 243 10.01 10.15 12.01
N TRP A 244 10.22 10.01 13.33
CA TRP A 244 9.69 10.95 14.34
C TRP A 244 10.39 12.32 14.35
N ARG A 245 11.58 12.40 13.78
CA ARG A 245 12.40 13.62 13.72
C ARG A 245 12.33 14.33 12.38
N MET A 246 11.68 13.73 11.39
CA MET A 246 11.54 14.32 10.07
C MET A 246 10.52 15.47 10.12
N THR A 247 10.83 16.55 9.41
CA THR A 247 9.87 17.61 9.15
C THR A 247 9.15 17.28 7.84
N SER A 248 7.93 16.83 7.90
CA SER A 248 7.11 16.61 6.71
C SER A 248 5.78 17.35 6.84
N THR A 249 5.05 17.46 5.74
CA THR A 249 3.74 18.08 5.68
C THR A 249 2.69 17.16 6.32
N PRO A 250 2.28 17.38 7.57
CA PRO A 250 1.58 16.38 8.39
C PRO A 250 0.10 16.17 8.05
N PHE A 251 -0.46 16.90 7.09
CA PHE A 251 -1.92 16.99 6.93
C PHE A 251 -2.55 15.92 6.05
N VAL A 252 -1.77 15.18 5.23
CA VAL A 252 -2.32 14.22 4.28
C VAL A 252 -2.69 12.89 4.96
N HIS A 253 -1.97 12.53 6.02
CA HIS A 253 -2.06 11.21 6.64
C HIS A 253 -3.44 10.84 7.22
N PRO A 254 -4.13 11.68 8.03
CA PRO A 254 -5.41 11.25 8.63
C PRO A 254 -6.50 11.01 7.60
N LEU A 255 -6.44 11.72 6.48
CA LEU A 255 -7.44 11.59 5.41
C LEU A 255 -7.25 10.33 4.57
N LEU A 256 -6.06 9.74 4.52
CA LEU A 256 -5.76 8.59 3.66
C LEU A 256 -6.65 7.38 3.95
N LEU A 257 -6.87 7.04 5.22
CA LEU A 257 -7.78 5.96 5.57
C LEU A 257 -9.22 6.25 5.13
N GLY A 258 -9.71 7.49 5.36
CA GLY A 258 -11.04 7.90 4.91
C GLY A 258 -11.19 7.88 3.39
N LEU A 259 -10.13 8.25 2.67
CA LEU A 259 -10.11 8.30 1.21
C LEU A 259 -10.09 6.92 0.55
N TYR A 260 -9.29 6.00 1.09
CA TYR A 260 -9.04 4.72 0.44
C TYR A 260 -9.80 3.55 1.06
N GLU A 261 -10.13 3.63 2.35
CA GLU A 261 -10.71 2.53 3.11
C GLU A 261 -12.11 2.85 3.69
N PRO A 262 -13.01 3.55 2.96
CA PRO A 262 -14.29 3.96 3.50
C PRO A 262 -15.17 2.74 3.88
N LEU A 263 -15.11 1.64 3.13
CA LEU A 263 -15.83 0.40 3.43
C LEU A 263 -15.30 -0.25 4.72
N ALA A 264 -13.96 -0.37 4.83
CA ALA A 264 -13.35 -0.98 6.02
C ALA A 264 -13.64 -0.15 7.27
N LEU A 265 -13.55 1.19 7.19
CA LEU A 265 -13.88 2.10 8.30
C LEU A 265 -15.36 2.02 8.70
N PHE A 266 -16.28 2.05 7.72
CA PHE A 266 -17.71 1.92 7.98
C PHE A 266 -18.03 0.60 8.69
N LEU A 267 -17.56 -0.51 8.15
CA LEU A 267 -17.80 -1.83 8.72
C LEU A 267 -17.11 -2.01 10.08
N ALA A 268 -15.90 -1.48 10.25
CA ALA A 268 -15.21 -1.53 11.54
C ALA A 268 -15.94 -0.71 12.61
N ALA A 269 -16.47 0.47 12.27
CA ALA A 269 -17.26 1.27 13.20
C ALA A 269 -18.54 0.53 13.64
N VAL A 270 -19.26 -0.09 12.69
CA VAL A 270 -20.41 -0.94 12.98
C VAL A 270 -19.99 -2.13 13.86
N GLY A 271 -18.88 -2.79 13.51
CA GLY A 271 -18.34 -3.93 14.26
C GLY A 271 -17.98 -3.55 15.68
N LEU A 272 -17.28 -2.44 15.87
CA LEU A 272 -16.91 -1.93 17.19
C LEU A 272 -18.15 -1.58 18.03
N GLY A 273 -19.11 -0.87 17.45
CA GLY A 273 -20.36 -0.54 18.14
C GLY A 273 -21.12 -1.79 18.60
N LEU A 274 -21.17 -2.82 17.76
CA LEU A 274 -21.76 -4.11 18.11
C LEU A 274 -20.94 -4.84 19.20
N ALA A 275 -19.60 -4.79 19.13
CA ALA A 275 -18.70 -5.42 20.10
C ALA A 275 -18.85 -4.80 21.50
N VAL A 276 -18.91 -3.48 21.59
CA VAL A 276 -19.17 -2.75 22.84
C VAL A 276 -20.53 -3.12 23.39
N ARG A 277 -21.59 -3.12 22.56
CA ARG A 277 -22.94 -3.48 22.98
C ARG A 277 -23.05 -4.92 23.48
N LYS A 278 -22.33 -5.85 22.83
CA LYS A 278 -22.31 -7.28 23.19
C LYS A 278 -21.25 -7.61 24.24
N ARG A 279 -20.52 -6.62 24.74
CA ARG A 279 -19.42 -6.77 25.74
C ARG A 279 -18.36 -7.79 25.31
N GLN A 280 -17.98 -7.78 24.02
CA GLN A 280 -16.95 -8.65 23.47
C GLN A 280 -15.56 -7.98 23.62
N SER A 281 -14.93 -8.17 24.74
CA SER A 281 -13.70 -7.48 25.14
C SER A 281 -12.54 -7.63 24.16
N GLN A 282 -12.33 -8.84 23.58
CA GLN A 282 -11.30 -9.05 22.55
C GLN A 282 -11.54 -8.21 21.30
N LEU A 283 -12.79 -8.06 20.85
CA LEU A 283 -13.13 -7.24 19.68
C LEU A 283 -13.00 -5.74 19.99
N VAL A 284 -13.32 -5.33 21.23
CA VAL A 284 -13.06 -3.96 21.70
C VAL A 284 -11.57 -3.68 21.70
N ALA A 285 -10.72 -4.64 22.13
CA ALA A 285 -9.28 -4.51 22.07
C ALA A 285 -8.74 -4.40 20.63
N LEU A 286 -9.35 -5.09 19.65
CA LEU A 286 -9.05 -4.87 18.22
C LEU A 286 -9.38 -3.44 17.78
N GLY A 287 -10.49 -2.87 18.27
CA GLY A 287 -10.83 -1.46 18.05
C GLY A 287 -9.79 -0.52 18.64
N ALA A 288 -9.34 -0.78 19.87
CA ALA A 288 -8.26 -0.03 20.49
C ALA A 288 -6.94 -0.13 19.68
N TRP A 289 -6.61 -1.32 19.19
CA TRP A 289 -5.45 -1.50 18.31
C TRP A 289 -5.56 -0.66 17.03
N ALA A 290 -6.72 -0.70 16.35
CA ALA A 290 -6.95 0.10 15.15
C ALA A 290 -6.76 1.61 15.39
N VAL A 291 -7.35 2.12 16.49
CA VAL A 291 -7.23 3.54 16.88
C VAL A 291 -5.80 3.90 17.22
N LEU A 292 -5.12 3.10 18.04
CA LEU A 292 -3.74 3.34 18.45
C LEU A 292 -2.78 3.27 17.25
N ALA A 293 -2.93 2.30 16.35
CA ALA A 293 -2.12 2.20 15.15
C ALA A 293 -2.32 3.42 14.23
N THR A 294 -3.57 3.85 14.05
CA THR A 294 -3.87 5.06 13.28
C THR A 294 -3.26 6.30 13.94
N ALA A 295 -3.38 6.44 15.26
CA ALA A 295 -2.81 7.56 16.00
C ALA A 295 -1.28 7.61 15.90
N LEU A 296 -0.60 6.46 16.01
CA LEU A 296 0.86 6.37 15.86
C LEU A 296 1.32 6.80 14.46
N VAL A 297 0.63 6.34 13.40
CA VAL A 297 0.96 6.72 12.03
C VAL A 297 0.73 8.21 11.79
N VAL A 298 -0.40 8.75 12.25
CA VAL A 298 -0.74 10.17 12.09
C VAL A 298 0.20 11.08 12.90
N ALA A 299 0.61 10.64 14.10
CA ALA A 299 1.49 11.42 14.98
C ALA A 299 2.95 11.45 14.50
N ARG A 300 3.35 10.56 13.56
CA ARG A 300 4.73 10.45 13.07
C ARG A 300 4.90 11.22 11.76
N PRO A 301 5.63 12.35 11.77
CA PRO A 301 5.73 13.23 10.60
C PRO A 301 6.37 12.59 9.36
N GLY A 302 7.34 11.72 9.56
CA GLY A 302 8.03 11.01 8.46
C GLY A 302 7.38 9.69 8.03
N ALA A 303 6.19 9.34 8.58
CA ALA A 303 5.50 8.14 8.17
C ALA A 303 5.09 8.21 6.68
N ASP A 304 5.39 7.16 5.94
CA ASP A 304 4.91 7.01 4.57
C ASP A 304 3.49 6.40 4.54
N ALA A 305 2.88 6.40 3.35
CA ALA A 305 1.56 5.82 3.15
C ALA A 305 1.50 4.30 3.46
N ALA A 306 2.63 3.61 3.41
CA ALA A 306 2.72 2.19 3.71
C ALA A 306 2.50 1.87 5.20
N ALA A 307 2.75 2.84 6.09
CA ALA A 307 2.49 2.70 7.53
C ALA A 307 1.01 2.45 7.83
N PHE A 308 0.08 2.88 6.95
CA PHE A 308 -1.35 2.59 7.09
C PHE A 308 -1.73 1.12 6.94
N LEU A 309 -0.81 0.23 6.59
CA LEU A 309 -1.04 -1.22 6.75
C LEU A 309 -1.28 -1.63 8.20
N ALA A 310 -0.70 -0.91 9.17
CA ALA A 310 -0.78 -1.27 10.58
C ALA A 310 -2.23 -1.31 11.15
N PRO A 311 -3.12 -0.33 10.89
CA PRO A 311 -4.51 -0.38 11.33
C PRO A 311 -5.41 -1.26 10.46
N LEU A 312 -5.01 -1.66 9.25
CA LEU A 312 -5.91 -2.35 8.31
C LEU A 312 -6.38 -3.71 8.80
N LEU A 313 -5.50 -4.50 9.43
CA LEU A 313 -5.92 -5.83 9.90
C LEU A 313 -7.00 -5.73 10.98
N PRO A 314 -6.83 -4.98 12.09
CA PRO A 314 -7.89 -4.89 13.10
C PRO A 314 -9.17 -4.26 12.53
N LEU A 315 -9.09 -3.30 11.61
CA LEU A 315 -10.25 -2.76 10.91
C LEU A 315 -10.97 -3.84 10.09
N ALA A 316 -10.23 -4.65 9.34
CA ALA A 316 -10.79 -5.74 8.54
C ALA A 316 -11.42 -6.84 9.41
N LEU A 317 -10.79 -7.18 10.55
CA LEU A 317 -11.34 -8.17 11.48
C LEU A 317 -12.68 -7.69 12.08
N LEU A 318 -12.75 -6.44 12.54
CA LEU A 318 -13.99 -5.83 13.02
C LEU A 318 -15.04 -5.74 11.91
N GLY A 319 -14.62 -5.34 10.70
CA GLY A 319 -15.49 -5.28 9.53
C GLY A 319 -16.03 -6.64 9.14
N GLY A 320 -15.19 -7.68 9.12
CA GLY A 320 -15.63 -9.05 8.83
C GLY A 320 -16.66 -9.57 9.85
N TRP A 321 -16.45 -9.23 11.13
CA TRP A 321 -17.42 -9.56 12.17
C TRP A 321 -18.73 -8.79 12.01
N ALA A 322 -18.68 -7.51 11.62
CA ALA A 322 -19.88 -6.71 11.30
C ALA A 322 -20.67 -7.30 10.13
N VAL A 323 -19.98 -7.69 9.05
CA VAL A 323 -20.63 -8.33 7.87
C VAL A 323 -21.41 -9.57 8.29
N GLN A 324 -20.84 -10.42 9.16
CA GLN A 324 -21.54 -11.60 9.66
C GLN A 324 -22.83 -11.25 10.41
N HIS A 325 -22.88 -10.10 11.13
CA HIS A 325 -24.09 -9.62 11.80
C HIS A 325 -25.08 -8.95 10.86
N LEU A 326 -24.59 -8.25 9.83
CA LEU A 326 -25.43 -7.56 8.84
C LEU A 326 -26.04 -8.54 7.84
N LEU A 327 -25.42 -9.71 7.60
CA LEU A 327 -25.96 -10.69 6.68
C LEU A 327 -27.39 -11.09 7.05
N LEU A 328 -28.25 -11.03 6.06
CA LEU A 328 -29.65 -11.43 6.18
C LEU A 328 -29.74 -12.96 6.24
N PRO A 329 -30.74 -13.51 6.94
CA PRO A 329 -30.95 -14.96 7.00
C PRO A 329 -31.14 -15.53 5.59
N ARG A 330 -30.53 -16.70 5.31
CA ARG A 330 -30.61 -17.37 4.00
C ARG A 330 -32.03 -17.85 3.64
N ARG A 331 -32.85 -18.17 4.63
CA ARG A 331 -34.21 -18.60 4.39
C ARG A 331 -35.08 -17.37 4.10
N LEU A 332 -35.65 -17.33 2.91
CA LEU A 332 -36.70 -16.41 2.53
C LEU A 332 -37.95 -16.78 3.33
N THR A 333 -37.98 -16.49 4.64
CA THR A 333 -39.20 -16.53 5.42
C THR A 333 -40.15 -15.47 4.89
N ALA A 334 -41.48 -15.64 5.11
CA ALA A 334 -42.46 -14.63 4.74
C ALA A 334 -41.99 -13.25 5.25
N GLY A 335 -41.75 -12.29 4.33
CA GLY A 335 -41.20 -10.97 4.60
C GLY A 335 -39.64 -10.84 4.52
N GLY A 336 -38.87 -11.90 4.45
CA GLY A 336 -37.40 -11.82 4.31
C GLY A 336 -36.93 -11.24 2.97
N TRP A 337 -37.72 -11.40 1.92
CA TRP A 337 -37.46 -10.84 0.60
C TRP A 337 -37.47 -9.30 0.58
N LEU A 338 -38.34 -8.68 1.42
CA LEU A 338 -38.43 -7.21 1.56
C LEU A 338 -37.07 -6.59 1.96
N ALA A 339 -36.33 -7.26 2.83
CA ALA A 339 -35.00 -6.77 3.22
C ALA A 339 -34.00 -6.80 2.03
N TRP A 340 -34.09 -7.81 1.16
CA TRP A 340 -33.26 -7.86 -0.07
C TRP A 340 -33.70 -6.81 -1.09
N VAL A 341 -35.02 -6.55 -1.22
CA VAL A 341 -35.51 -5.43 -2.04
C VAL A 341 -34.98 -4.10 -1.50
N HIS A 342 -34.99 -3.90 -0.18
CA HIS A 342 -34.43 -2.70 0.43
C HIS A 342 -32.93 -2.54 0.11
N VAL A 343 -32.12 -3.62 0.24
CA VAL A 343 -30.70 -3.60 -0.17
C VAL A 343 -30.56 -3.23 -1.64
N ALA A 344 -31.33 -3.84 -2.54
CA ALA A 344 -31.24 -3.59 -3.97
C ALA A 344 -31.59 -2.14 -4.33
N LEU A 345 -32.72 -1.64 -3.84
CA LEU A 345 -33.13 -0.25 -4.07
C LEU A 345 -32.14 0.75 -3.47
N GLY A 346 -31.70 0.49 -2.24
CA GLY A 346 -30.67 1.30 -1.59
C GLY A 346 -29.37 1.33 -2.38
N SER A 347 -28.93 0.18 -2.90
CA SER A 347 -27.74 0.09 -3.74
C SER A 347 -27.84 0.90 -5.03
N VAL A 348 -29.02 0.85 -5.70
CA VAL A 348 -29.28 1.64 -6.92
C VAL A 348 -29.21 3.15 -6.63
N LEU A 349 -29.85 3.59 -5.55
CA LEU A 349 -29.84 5.02 -5.15
C LEU A 349 -28.43 5.50 -4.80
N TRP A 350 -27.64 4.68 -4.08
CA TRP A 350 -26.26 5.02 -3.79
C TRP A 350 -25.35 5.00 -5.03
N ALA A 351 -25.58 4.03 -5.95
CA ALA A 351 -24.89 4.02 -7.23
C ALA A 351 -25.18 5.29 -8.06
N PHE A 352 -26.46 5.72 -8.06
CA PHE A 352 -26.86 6.99 -8.68
C PHE A 352 -26.13 8.18 -8.03
N THR A 353 -26.06 8.24 -6.69
CA THR A 353 -25.30 9.28 -5.97
C THR A 353 -23.84 9.32 -6.42
N VAL A 354 -23.18 8.16 -6.47
CA VAL A 354 -21.79 8.07 -6.94
C VAL A 354 -21.65 8.56 -8.39
N LEU A 355 -22.57 8.19 -9.29
CA LEU A 355 -22.57 8.65 -10.68
C LEU A 355 -22.74 10.18 -10.80
N VAL A 356 -23.64 10.78 -10.00
CA VAL A 356 -23.83 12.24 -9.95
C VAL A 356 -22.54 12.93 -9.50
N LEU A 357 -21.90 12.43 -8.43
CA LEU A 357 -20.63 12.97 -7.93
C LEU A 357 -19.48 12.79 -8.92
N LEU A 358 -19.42 11.64 -9.61
CA LEU A 358 -18.44 11.40 -10.68
C LEU A 358 -18.63 12.38 -11.84
N ARG A 359 -19.88 12.63 -12.26
CA ARG A 359 -20.19 13.60 -13.31
C ARG A 359 -19.71 15.00 -12.91
N GLN A 360 -20.05 15.46 -11.71
CA GLN A 360 -19.62 16.75 -11.20
C GLN A 360 -18.07 16.86 -11.15
N ALA A 361 -17.41 15.80 -10.68
CA ALA A 361 -15.96 15.73 -10.62
C ALA A 361 -15.28 15.76 -12.01
N GLY A 362 -15.90 15.13 -13.03
CA GLY A 362 -15.35 15.01 -14.37
C GLY A 362 -15.45 16.26 -15.22
N ALA A 363 -16.50 17.06 -15.02
CA ALA A 363 -16.80 18.24 -15.83
C ALA A 363 -17.38 19.37 -14.96
N PRO A 364 -16.59 19.95 -14.05
CA PRO A 364 -17.07 20.98 -13.13
C PRO A 364 -17.61 22.23 -13.82
N ALA A 365 -17.11 22.55 -15.02
CA ALA A 365 -17.59 23.67 -15.82
C ALA A 365 -19.04 23.52 -16.34
N TYR A 366 -19.55 22.28 -16.41
CA TYR A 366 -20.92 21.94 -16.81
C TYR A 366 -21.80 21.57 -15.63
N ALA A 367 -21.33 21.73 -14.40
CA ALA A 367 -22.11 21.48 -13.19
C ALA A 367 -23.17 22.61 -13.07
N ASN A 368 -24.45 22.21 -13.18
CA ASN A 368 -25.57 23.15 -13.13
C ASN A 368 -25.95 23.58 -11.70
N GLY A 369 -25.13 23.23 -10.70
CA GLY A 369 -25.44 23.46 -9.28
C GLY A 369 -26.55 22.57 -8.69
N LEU A 370 -27.14 21.69 -9.51
CA LEU A 370 -28.22 20.78 -9.11
C LEU A 370 -27.70 19.46 -8.51
N GLU A 371 -26.40 19.17 -8.65
CA GLU A 371 -25.82 17.89 -8.24
C GLU A 371 -25.88 17.70 -6.72
N LEU A 372 -25.54 18.72 -5.93
CA LEU A 372 -25.63 18.64 -4.47
C LEU A 372 -27.08 18.53 -3.99
N PRO A 373 -28.05 19.34 -4.48
CA PRO A 373 -29.47 19.12 -4.22
C PRO A 373 -29.96 17.71 -4.58
N LEU A 374 -29.51 17.13 -5.72
CA LEU A 374 -29.87 15.75 -6.09
C LEU A 374 -29.32 14.73 -5.10
N VAL A 375 -28.08 14.87 -4.65
CA VAL A 375 -27.51 14.00 -3.61
C VAL A 375 -28.29 14.13 -2.30
N GLY A 376 -28.68 15.38 -1.91
CA GLY A 376 -29.55 15.62 -0.77
C GLY A 376 -30.91 14.96 -0.91
N LEU A 377 -31.54 15.05 -2.10
CA LEU A 377 -32.81 14.39 -2.41
C LEU A 377 -32.72 12.86 -2.28
N VAL A 378 -31.64 12.26 -2.80
CA VAL A 378 -31.40 10.81 -2.61
C VAL A 378 -31.28 10.46 -1.13
N GLY A 379 -30.61 11.29 -0.33
CA GLY A 379 -30.54 11.09 1.13
C GLY A 379 -31.93 11.10 1.78
N VAL A 380 -32.80 12.02 1.39
CA VAL A 380 -34.20 12.08 1.86
C VAL A 380 -34.97 10.84 1.42
N ILE A 381 -34.84 10.43 0.15
CA ILE A 381 -35.52 9.21 -0.36
C ILE A 381 -35.05 7.98 0.42
N GLN A 382 -33.74 7.86 0.71
CA GLN A 382 -33.20 6.78 1.52
C GLN A 382 -33.77 6.76 2.93
N ALA A 383 -33.92 7.92 3.58
CA ALA A 383 -34.52 8.03 4.91
C ALA A 383 -36.00 7.63 4.90
N LEU A 384 -36.78 8.12 3.93
CA LEU A 384 -38.18 7.77 3.75
C LEU A 384 -38.34 6.29 3.44
N MET A 385 -37.49 5.73 2.58
CA MET A 385 -37.49 4.31 2.26
C MET A 385 -37.19 3.47 3.51
N ALA A 386 -36.17 3.84 4.30
CA ALA A 386 -35.86 3.16 5.56
C ALA A 386 -37.03 3.20 6.56
N ALA A 387 -37.69 4.35 6.68
CA ALA A 387 -38.89 4.50 7.51
C ALA A 387 -40.05 3.62 6.99
N GLY A 388 -40.32 3.64 5.67
CA GLY A 388 -41.36 2.79 5.06
C GLY A 388 -41.08 1.30 5.24
N PHE A 389 -39.83 0.85 5.03
CA PHE A 389 -39.47 -0.54 5.31
C PHE A 389 -39.57 -0.90 6.81
N ALA A 390 -39.32 0.08 7.71
CA ALA A 390 -39.46 -0.15 9.15
C ALA A 390 -40.94 -0.36 9.58
N THR A 391 -41.90 0.18 8.84
CA THR A 391 -43.33 -0.09 9.07
C THR A 391 -43.79 -1.43 8.50
N LEU A 392 -43.17 -1.86 7.37
CA LEU A 392 -43.52 -3.12 6.69
C LEU A 392 -42.83 -4.35 7.28
N GLN A 393 -41.75 -4.14 8.00
CA GLN A 393 -40.93 -5.19 8.62
C GLN A 393 -40.37 -4.71 9.95
N GLU A 394 -39.72 -5.61 10.69
CA GLU A 394 -39.06 -5.23 11.93
C GLU A 394 -38.02 -4.12 11.68
N PRO A 395 -37.95 -3.03 12.51
CA PRO A 395 -36.99 -1.92 12.33
C PRO A 395 -35.52 -2.37 12.22
N ARG A 396 -35.17 -3.46 12.91
CA ARG A 396 -33.83 -4.06 12.83
C ARG A 396 -33.51 -4.62 11.43
N ARG A 397 -34.50 -5.16 10.72
CA ARG A 397 -34.35 -5.66 9.34
C ARG A 397 -34.23 -4.51 8.36
N ALA A 398 -35.03 -3.46 8.55
CA ALA A 398 -34.93 -2.24 7.73
C ALA A 398 -33.54 -1.60 7.87
N LEU A 399 -32.99 -1.49 9.09
CA LEU A 399 -31.65 -0.97 9.32
C LEU A 399 -30.58 -1.84 8.65
N LYS A 400 -30.71 -3.17 8.67
CA LYS A 400 -29.80 -4.07 7.95
C LYS A 400 -29.88 -3.89 6.42
N GLY A 401 -31.08 -3.67 5.88
CA GLY A 401 -31.28 -3.37 4.47
C GLY A 401 -30.57 -2.08 4.07
N LEU A 402 -30.74 -1.01 4.85
CA LEU A 402 -30.04 0.26 4.63
C LEU A 402 -28.50 0.08 4.69
N ALA A 403 -28.00 -0.55 5.75
CA ALA A 403 -26.57 -0.80 5.91
C ALA A 403 -26.01 -1.67 4.78
N GLY A 404 -26.79 -2.65 4.28
CA GLY A 404 -26.43 -3.47 3.12
C GLY A 404 -26.31 -2.65 1.83
N GLY A 405 -27.24 -1.72 1.59
CA GLY A 405 -27.18 -0.81 0.43
C GLY A 405 -25.93 0.08 0.46
N VAL A 406 -25.63 0.70 1.61
CA VAL A 406 -24.40 1.48 1.82
C VAL A 406 -23.16 0.61 1.61
N MET A 407 -23.14 -0.61 2.15
CA MET A 407 -22.01 -1.53 2.01
C MET A 407 -21.71 -1.86 0.54
N VAL A 408 -22.74 -2.12 -0.27
CA VAL A 408 -22.56 -2.38 -1.71
C VAL A 408 -21.96 -1.17 -2.42
N ALA A 409 -22.48 0.04 -2.16
CA ALA A 409 -21.97 1.26 -2.76
C ALA A 409 -20.51 1.53 -2.38
N LEU A 410 -20.16 1.41 -1.10
CA LEU A 410 -18.79 1.58 -0.62
C LEU A 410 -17.86 0.49 -1.18
N CYS A 411 -18.36 -0.74 -1.38
CA CYS A 411 -17.59 -1.81 -2.01
C CYS A 411 -17.23 -1.45 -3.46
N LEU A 412 -18.20 -0.97 -4.25
CA LEU A 412 -17.97 -0.54 -5.62
C LEU A 412 -16.96 0.62 -5.70
N LEU A 413 -17.09 1.60 -4.80
CA LEU A 413 -16.16 2.72 -4.69
C LEU A 413 -14.74 2.24 -4.36
N GLN A 414 -14.61 1.35 -3.39
CA GLN A 414 -13.31 0.82 -2.96
C GLN A 414 -12.65 -0.01 -4.06
N VAL A 415 -13.41 -0.83 -4.79
CA VAL A 415 -12.92 -1.57 -5.97
C VAL A 415 -12.42 -0.59 -7.04
N GLY A 416 -13.16 0.50 -7.30
CA GLY A 416 -12.74 1.55 -8.22
C GLY A 416 -11.41 2.20 -7.81
N PHE A 417 -11.23 2.53 -6.54
CA PHE A 417 -9.97 3.08 -6.03
C PHE A 417 -8.83 2.06 -6.10
N ALA A 418 -9.08 0.81 -5.72
CA ALA A 418 -8.07 -0.25 -5.80
C ALA A 418 -7.58 -0.45 -7.25
N ALA A 419 -8.50 -0.50 -8.21
CA ALA A 419 -8.17 -0.60 -9.63
C ALA A 419 -7.43 0.66 -10.14
N GLY A 420 -7.85 1.85 -9.73
CA GLY A 420 -7.22 3.12 -10.08
C GLY A 420 -5.76 3.19 -9.63
N VAL A 421 -5.50 2.88 -8.37
CA VAL A 421 -4.16 2.93 -7.77
C VAL A 421 -3.25 1.85 -8.35
N ALA A 422 -3.77 0.63 -8.51
CA ALA A 422 -2.93 -0.51 -8.91
C ALA A 422 -2.62 -0.55 -10.42
N TYR A 423 -3.55 -0.11 -11.27
CA TYR A 423 -3.48 -0.31 -12.72
C TYR A 423 -3.67 0.98 -13.52
N GLY A 424 -4.56 1.85 -13.07
CA GLY A 424 -4.92 3.04 -13.85
C GLY A 424 -3.90 4.17 -13.76
N ARG A 425 -3.26 4.34 -12.60
CA ARG A 425 -2.43 5.52 -12.30
C ARG A 425 -1.29 5.23 -11.33
N PRO A 426 -0.50 4.15 -11.52
CA PRO A 426 0.49 3.72 -10.54
C PRO A 426 1.66 4.70 -10.33
N GLY A 427 1.87 5.65 -11.26
CA GLY A 427 2.92 6.68 -11.19
C GLY A 427 2.38 8.12 -11.10
N ASN A 428 1.08 8.30 -10.89
CA ASN A 428 0.50 9.65 -10.83
C ASN A 428 0.93 10.38 -9.54
N PRO A 429 1.60 11.54 -9.64
CA PRO A 429 2.03 12.30 -8.47
C PRO A 429 0.87 12.90 -7.65
N ALA A 430 -0.33 13.02 -8.22
CA ALA A 430 -1.53 13.42 -7.50
C ALA A 430 -2.14 12.28 -6.65
N GLU A 431 -1.56 11.07 -6.72
CA GLU A 431 -1.96 9.92 -5.92
C GLU A 431 -1.19 9.92 -4.58
N PRO A 432 -1.84 10.16 -3.42
CA PRO A 432 -1.16 10.28 -2.13
C PRO A 432 -0.39 9.03 -1.67
N LEU A 433 -0.70 7.86 -2.26
CA LEU A 433 0.05 6.62 -2.01
C LEU A 433 1.39 6.57 -2.78
N VAL A 434 1.65 7.58 -3.64
CA VAL A 434 2.88 7.70 -4.45
C VAL A 434 3.55 9.01 -4.07
N ALA A 435 4.62 8.95 -3.28
CA ALA A 435 5.32 10.16 -2.83
C ALA A 435 5.99 10.91 -4.00
N ILE A 436 6.72 10.18 -4.84
CA ILE A 436 7.36 10.68 -6.05
C ILE A 436 7.03 9.70 -7.18
N GLY A 437 6.33 10.19 -8.20
CA GLY A 437 6.02 9.43 -9.40
C GLY A 437 7.20 9.40 -10.38
N VAL A 438 7.09 8.57 -11.41
CA VAL A 438 8.05 8.50 -12.51
C VAL A 438 7.31 8.80 -13.82
N SER A 439 7.89 9.67 -14.63
CA SER A 439 7.32 10.01 -15.95
C SER A 439 7.46 8.86 -16.93
N ASP A 440 6.48 8.70 -17.79
CA ASP A 440 6.56 7.77 -18.93
C ASP A 440 7.64 8.17 -19.95
N ASP A 441 8.14 9.41 -19.90
CA ASP A 441 9.25 9.89 -20.73
C ASP A 441 10.55 9.10 -20.49
N VAL A 442 10.70 8.47 -19.32
CA VAL A 442 11.83 7.55 -19.04
C VAL A 442 11.87 6.40 -20.04
N ARG A 443 10.71 5.88 -20.47
CA ARG A 443 10.65 4.86 -21.52
C ARG A 443 11.00 5.44 -22.90
N GLY A 444 10.64 6.70 -23.14
CA GLY A 444 11.05 7.46 -24.31
C GLY A 444 12.57 7.62 -24.35
N LEU A 445 13.16 8.04 -23.22
CA LEU A 445 14.62 8.13 -23.06
C LEU A 445 15.31 6.78 -23.33
N GLN A 446 14.82 5.68 -22.73
CA GLN A 446 15.37 4.33 -22.96
C GLN A 446 15.41 3.97 -24.46
N ARG A 447 14.28 4.19 -25.18
CA ARG A 447 14.17 3.93 -26.61
C ARG A 447 15.11 4.83 -27.41
N THR A 448 15.14 6.13 -27.12
CA THR A 448 16.01 7.09 -27.82
C THR A 448 17.49 6.75 -27.65
N VAL A 449 17.91 6.36 -26.44
CA VAL A 449 19.30 5.93 -26.17
C VAL A 449 19.61 4.67 -26.96
N GLU A 450 18.72 3.70 -27.01
CA GLU A 450 18.91 2.46 -27.77
C GLU A 450 18.91 2.71 -29.29
N ASP A 451 18.01 3.52 -29.81
CA ASP A 451 17.97 3.89 -31.22
C ASP A 451 19.27 4.60 -31.64
N LEU A 452 19.77 5.53 -30.82
CA LEU A 452 21.05 6.22 -31.07
C LEU A 452 22.24 5.25 -30.98
N ARG A 453 22.21 4.31 -30.03
CA ARG A 453 23.25 3.28 -29.92
C ARG A 453 23.36 2.46 -31.21
N VAL A 454 22.21 1.99 -31.71
CA VAL A 454 22.14 1.19 -32.95
C VAL A 454 22.55 2.04 -34.16
N ALA A 455 22.02 3.25 -34.30
CA ALA A 455 22.31 4.15 -35.40
C ALA A 455 23.80 4.53 -35.51
N ARG A 456 24.51 4.56 -34.39
CA ARG A 456 25.93 4.89 -34.30
C ARG A 456 26.85 3.68 -34.16
N ALA A 457 26.30 2.47 -34.25
CA ALA A 457 27.02 1.20 -34.10
C ALA A 457 27.86 1.14 -32.80
N LEU A 458 27.36 1.73 -31.69
CA LEU A 458 28.04 1.70 -30.40
C LEU A 458 27.96 0.31 -29.77
N SER A 459 29.08 -0.21 -29.30
CA SER A 459 29.14 -1.54 -28.69
C SER A 459 28.32 -1.59 -27.39
N PRO A 460 27.46 -2.60 -27.18
CA PRO A 460 26.74 -2.78 -25.93
C PRO A 460 27.62 -3.22 -24.78
N GLU A 461 28.84 -3.70 -25.06
CA GLU A 461 29.79 -4.20 -24.05
C GLU A 461 30.64 -3.07 -23.43
N MET A 462 30.67 -1.91 -24.07
CA MET A 462 31.44 -0.74 -23.62
C MET A 462 30.52 0.38 -23.15
N PRO A 463 30.91 1.19 -22.15
CA PRO A 463 30.12 2.35 -21.75
C PRO A 463 29.97 3.34 -22.92
N TYR A 464 28.74 3.52 -23.38
CA TYR A 464 28.43 4.40 -24.50
C TYR A 464 27.62 5.65 -24.10
N LEU A 465 27.12 5.69 -22.85
CA LEU A 465 26.40 6.82 -22.29
C LEU A 465 27.15 7.38 -21.08
N THR A 466 27.62 8.61 -21.21
CA THR A 466 28.26 9.31 -20.08
C THR A 466 27.23 10.09 -19.29
N VAL A 467 27.18 9.88 -17.99
CA VAL A 467 26.25 10.52 -17.06
C VAL A 467 27.03 11.53 -16.22
N VAL A 468 26.61 12.81 -16.24
CA VAL A 468 27.21 13.87 -15.44
C VAL A 468 26.41 14.03 -14.16
N GLU A 469 26.95 13.54 -13.05
CA GLU A 469 26.37 13.65 -11.70
C GLU A 469 26.92 14.88 -10.99
N SER A 470 26.40 16.07 -11.28
CA SER A 470 26.88 17.33 -10.71
C SER A 470 26.32 17.63 -9.32
N ASP A 471 25.17 17.08 -8.96
CA ASP A 471 24.50 17.36 -7.69
C ASP A 471 24.06 16.07 -6.97
N PRO A 472 24.61 15.78 -5.78
CA PRO A 472 24.19 14.66 -4.96
C PRO A 472 22.76 14.81 -4.39
N ALA A 473 22.16 16.01 -4.42
CA ALA A 473 20.79 16.22 -3.97
C ALA A 473 19.75 15.55 -4.89
N LEU A 474 20.14 15.20 -6.12
CA LEU A 474 19.25 14.58 -7.12
C LEU A 474 19.36 13.05 -7.18
N THR A 475 19.64 12.44 -6.03
CA THR A 475 19.71 10.96 -5.89
C THR A 475 18.46 10.23 -6.40
N ASP A 476 17.30 10.87 -6.37
CA ASP A 476 16.03 10.29 -6.83
C ASP A 476 15.98 10.13 -8.34
N VAL A 477 16.42 11.13 -9.10
CA VAL A 477 16.50 11.06 -10.56
C VAL A 477 17.49 9.98 -11.00
N TRP A 478 18.67 9.97 -10.36
CA TRP A 478 19.73 9.02 -10.68
C TRP A 478 19.37 7.58 -10.33
N ALA A 479 18.63 7.35 -9.26
CA ALA A 479 18.17 6.01 -8.92
C ALA A 479 17.25 5.44 -10.02
N VAL A 480 16.30 6.23 -10.52
CA VAL A 480 15.40 5.83 -11.61
C VAL A 480 16.19 5.54 -12.89
N LEU A 481 17.10 6.44 -13.28
CA LEU A 481 17.90 6.29 -14.49
C LEU A 481 18.85 5.09 -14.43
N THR A 482 19.55 4.91 -13.30
CA THR A 482 20.44 3.77 -13.10
C THR A 482 19.71 2.44 -13.12
N TRP A 483 18.46 2.42 -12.65
CA TRP A 483 17.62 1.22 -12.79
C TRP A 483 17.14 1.01 -14.22
N ALA A 484 16.69 2.07 -14.87
CA ALA A 484 16.09 2.02 -16.19
C ALA A 484 17.08 1.71 -17.32
N LEU A 485 18.29 2.25 -17.21
CA LEU A 485 19.33 2.07 -18.23
C LEU A 485 20.24 0.87 -17.88
N PRO A 486 20.73 0.11 -18.88
CA PRO A 486 21.59 -1.05 -18.63
C PRO A 486 22.94 -0.64 -18.00
N SER A 487 23.37 -1.36 -16.96
CA SER A 487 24.58 -1.03 -16.19
C SER A 487 25.87 -0.89 -17.01
N PRO A 488 26.17 -1.76 -17.99
CA PRO A 488 27.40 -1.63 -18.78
C PRO A 488 27.39 -0.39 -19.70
N ALA A 489 26.22 0.21 -19.92
CA ALA A 489 26.09 1.39 -20.78
C ALA A 489 26.58 2.69 -20.12
N LEU A 490 26.67 2.73 -18.78
CA LEU A 490 26.82 3.97 -18.01
C LEU A 490 28.26 4.22 -17.55
N ARG A 491 28.83 5.35 -17.96
CA ARG A 491 30.04 5.94 -17.38
C ARG A 491 29.66 7.17 -16.57
N ARG A 492 29.96 7.21 -15.27
CA ARG A 492 29.64 8.33 -14.39
C ARG A 492 30.84 9.27 -14.26
N VAL A 493 30.57 10.57 -14.36
CA VAL A 493 31.58 11.64 -14.22
C VAL A 493 30.97 12.79 -13.42
N ALA A 494 31.82 13.51 -12.68
CA ALA A 494 31.38 14.66 -11.87
C ALA A 494 31.22 15.96 -12.67
N ALA A 495 31.82 16.05 -13.85
CA ALA A 495 31.76 17.23 -14.71
C ALA A 495 31.67 16.82 -16.18
N TRP A 496 31.41 17.78 -17.07
CA TRP A 496 31.37 17.53 -18.49
C TRP A 496 32.70 16.93 -18.96
N PRO A 497 32.65 15.77 -19.65
CA PRO A 497 33.87 15.05 -20.03
C PRO A 497 34.65 15.75 -21.17
N ALA A 498 35.95 15.78 -21.05
CA ALA A 498 36.84 16.39 -22.06
C ALA A 498 37.02 15.51 -23.31
N ASP A 499 36.74 14.21 -23.23
CA ASP A 499 36.88 13.23 -24.31
C ASP A 499 35.71 13.23 -25.31
N GLU A 500 34.78 14.18 -25.20
CA GLU A 500 33.66 14.41 -26.12
C GLU A 500 32.88 13.12 -26.49
N PRO A 501 32.31 12.40 -25.55
CA PRO A 501 31.63 11.15 -25.82
C PRO A 501 30.38 11.33 -26.74
N GLU A 502 30.02 10.26 -27.42
CA GLU A 502 28.89 10.25 -28.37
C GLU A 502 27.54 10.62 -27.74
N LEU A 503 27.30 10.14 -26.52
CA LEU A 503 26.07 10.41 -25.77
C LEU A 503 26.42 10.88 -24.34
N VAL A 504 25.81 11.99 -23.95
CA VAL A 504 25.95 12.56 -22.58
C VAL A 504 24.56 12.78 -21.99
N LEU A 505 24.36 12.37 -20.77
CA LEU A 505 23.14 12.61 -20.01
C LEU A 505 23.44 13.55 -18.85
N THR A 506 22.74 14.67 -18.79
CA THR A 506 22.91 15.69 -17.74
C THR A 506 21.56 16.04 -17.11
N LEU A 507 21.61 16.74 -16.00
CA LEU A 507 20.45 17.48 -15.51
C LEU A 507 20.16 18.68 -16.42
N GLU A 508 18.95 19.22 -16.35
CA GLU A 508 18.51 20.33 -17.19
C GLU A 508 19.37 21.60 -17.04
N ASP A 509 19.87 21.85 -15.85
CA ASP A 509 20.73 23.00 -15.50
C ASP A 509 22.18 22.85 -15.93
N VAL A 510 22.61 21.63 -16.30
CA VAL A 510 23.99 21.35 -16.75
C VAL A 510 24.05 21.35 -18.28
N THR A 511 24.61 22.39 -18.83
CA THR A 511 24.77 22.54 -20.30
C THR A 511 26.20 22.24 -20.73
N PRO A 512 26.39 21.82 -22.00
CA PRO A 512 27.72 21.68 -22.58
C PRO A 512 28.54 22.98 -22.46
N PRO A 513 29.84 22.93 -22.22
CA PRO A 513 30.70 24.10 -22.28
C PRO A 513 30.59 24.78 -23.66
N ALA A 514 30.85 26.09 -23.70
CA ALA A 514 30.62 26.91 -24.89
C ALA A 514 31.30 26.33 -26.16
N GLU A 515 32.48 25.75 -25.98
CA GLU A 515 33.26 25.11 -27.05
C GLU A 515 32.61 23.84 -27.60
N ALA A 516 32.01 23.03 -26.73
CA ALA A 516 31.34 21.78 -27.12
C ALA A 516 29.87 21.98 -27.57
N ARG A 517 29.24 23.11 -27.25
CA ARG A 517 27.80 23.36 -27.48
C ARG A 517 27.40 23.23 -28.96
N ALA A 518 28.26 23.63 -29.89
CA ALA A 518 27.99 23.53 -31.32
C ALA A 518 28.02 22.08 -31.84
N ALA A 519 28.74 21.19 -31.13
CA ALA A 519 28.91 19.78 -31.49
C ALA A 519 27.80 18.87 -30.98
N TYR A 520 26.90 19.36 -30.13
CA TYR A 520 25.86 18.53 -29.50
C TYR A 520 24.45 19.05 -29.75
N ARG A 521 23.49 18.13 -29.82
CA ARG A 521 22.04 18.41 -29.77
C ARG A 521 21.46 17.78 -28.54
N GLY A 522 20.70 18.58 -27.76
CA GLY A 522 20.03 18.14 -26.55
C GLY A 522 18.54 17.84 -26.77
N MET A 523 18.04 16.81 -26.10
CA MET A 523 16.63 16.48 -25.98
C MET A 523 16.28 16.31 -24.50
N THR A 524 15.27 17.02 -24.02
CA THR A 524 14.83 17.02 -22.63
C THR A 524 13.81 15.91 -22.38
N PHE A 525 13.94 15.20 -21.26
CA PHE A 525 13.03 14.17 -20.78
C PHE A 525 12.66 14.42 -19.33
N GLY A 526 11.36 14.28 -18.99
CA GLY A 526 10.92 14.23 -17.61
C GLY A 526 11.25 12.87 -16.99
N VAL A 527 11.79 12.86 -15.77
CA VAL A 527 12.14 11.61 -15.06
C VAL A 527 11.29 11.44 -13.82
N THR A 528 11.32 12.40 -12.91
CA THR A 528 10.55 12.34 -11.67
C THR A 528 9.40 13.34 -11.70
N LEU A 529 8.29 12.94 -11.06
CA LEU A 529 7.09 13.74 -10.93
C LEU A 529 6.78 13.89 -9.44
N GLN A 530 6.80 15.12 -8.94
CA GLN A 530 6.46 15.40 -7.56
C GLN A 530 5.25 16.34 -7.48
N SER A 531 4.26 16.01 -6.64
CA SER A 531 3.17 16.95 -6.37
C SER A 531 3.72 18.13 -5.58
N GLY A 532 3.40 19.35 -6.01
CA GLY A 532 3.80 20.54 -5.28
C GLY A 532 3.12 20.64 -3.91
N GLY A 533 3.75 20.16 -2.88
CA GLY A 533 3.40 19.99 -1.47
C GLY A 533 2.01 20.49 -0.99
N GLY A 534 1.31 19.64 -0.22
CA GLY A 534 0.00 19.93 0.32
C GLY A 534 -1.05 18.88 -0.04
N ILE A 535 -2.31 19.09 0.33
CA ILE A 535 -3.43 18.27 -0.13
C ILE A 535 -3.60 18.56 -1.63
N PRO A 536 -3.43 17.56 -2.52
CA PRO A 536 -3.58 17.79 -3.95
C PRO A 536 -4.95 18.39 -4.28
N GLY A 537 -4.98 19.46 -5.05
CA GLY A 537 -6.20 20.22 -5.35
C GLY A 537 -6.54 21.35 -4.37
N CYS A 538 -5.73 21.54 -3.33
CA CYS A 538 -5.88 22.61 -2.35
C CYS A 538 -4.63 23.49 -2.33
N GLU A 539 -4.78 24.77 -2.00
CA GLU A 539 -3.64 25.69 -1.93
C GLU A 539 -2.68 25.27 -0.81
N PRO A 540 -1.38 25.10 -1.11
CA PRO A 540 -0.41 24.73 -0.10
C PRO A 540 -0.23 25.88 0.92
N GLY A 541 -0.17 25.51 2.22
CA GLY A 541 0.10 26.47 3.31
C GLY A 541 -1.10 27.27 3.82
N VAL A 542 -2.30 27.10 3.27
CA VAL A 542 -3.53 27.74 3.76
C VAL A 542 -4.30 26.79 4.68
N PHE A 543 -4.63 27.25 5.88
CA PHE A 543 -5.48 26.52 6.81
C PHE A 543 -6.69 27.38 7.24
N PRO A 544 -7.95 26.90 7.09
CA PRO A 544 -8.36 25.64 6.48
C PRO A 544 -8.04 25.58 4.99
N PRO A 545 -7.72 24.39 4.42
CA PRO A 545 -7.32 24.29 3.03
C PRO A 545 -8.44 24.73 2.09
N VAL A 546 -8.13 25.69 1.21
CA VAL A 546 -9.04 26.13 0.14
C VAL A 546 -8.85 25.19 -1.05
N CYS A 547 -9.83 24.32 -1.27
CA CYS A 547 -9.78 23.33 -2.33
C CYS A 547 -10.70 23.77 -3.49
N SER A 548 -10.12 24.05 -4.64
CA SER A 548 -10.89 24.51 -5.81
C SER A 548 -11.77 23.41 -6.43
N HIS A 549 -11.30 22.15 -6.42
CA HIS A 549 -12.00 21.04 -7.04
C HIS A 549 -11.82 19.73 -6.26
N PRO A 550 -12.32 19.60 -5.02
CA PRO A 550 -12.05 18.45 -4.16
C PRO A 550 -12.61 17.15 -4.73
N LEU A 551 -13.76 17.17 -5.43
CA LEU A 551 -14.33 15.99 -6.06
C LEU A 551 -13.54 15.52 -7.27
N ALA A 552 -13.01 16.42 -8.09
CA ALA A 552 -12.19 16.07 -9.24
C ALA A 552 -10.87 15.39 -8.79
N TRP A 553 -10.29 15.89 -7.71
CA TRP A 553 -9.15 15.21 -7.11
C TRP A 553 -9.56 13.88 -6.46
N TYR A 554 -10.66 13.83 -5.71
CA TYR A 554 -11.08 12.62 -5.02
C TYR A 554 -11.31 11.44 -5.98
N PHE A 555 -12.04 11.65 -7.07
CA PHE A 555 -12.41 10.59 -8.01
C PHE A 555 -11.38 10.37 -9.12
N TYR A 556 -10.79 11.44 -9.65
CA TYR A 556 -9.95 11.38 -10.84
C TYR A 556 -8.48 11.68 -10.58
N ARG A 557 -8.12 12.08 -9.36
CA ARG A 557 -6.75 12.52 -9.02
C ARG A 557 -6.26 13.62 -9.97
N ARG A 558 -7.16 14.51 -10.36
CA ARG A 558 -6.79 15.72 -11.12
C ARG A 558 -6.38 16.80 -10.14
N SER A 559 -5.11 17.23 -10.22
CA SER A 559 -4.61 18.39 -9.50
C SER A 559 -4.71 19.62 -10.41
N PRO A 560 -5.17 20.78 -9.92
CA PRO A 560 -5.09 22.03 -10.65
C PRO A 560 -3.64 22.55 -10.77
N PHE A 561 -2.73 22.02 -9.96
CA PHE A 561 -1.33 22.40 -9.96
C PHE A 561 -0.53 21.42 -10.83
N ALA A 562 0.32 21.99 -11.71
CA ALA A 562 1.27 21.17 -12.46
C ALA A 562 2.25 20.50 -11.50
N PRO A 563 2.58 19.22 -11.72
CA PRO A 563 3.62 18.56 -10.93
C PRO A 563 4.97 19.22 -11.20
N GLN A 564 5.81 19.25 -10.17
CA GLN A 564 7.23 19.56 -10.37
C GLN A 564 7.87 18.36 -11.07
N ILE A 565 8.55 18.64 -12.18
CA ILE A 565 9.18 17.61 -13.02
C ILE A 565 10.69 17.74 -12.87
N GLY A 566 11.34 16.67 -12.46
CA GLY A 566 12.79 16.58 -12.55
C GLY A 566 13.18 16.18 -13.96
N HIS A 567 13.84 17.08 -14.67
CA HIS A 567 14.24 16.90 -16.05
C HIS A 567 15.70 16.48 -16.19
N VAL A 568 15.95 15.71 -17.25
CA VAL A 568 17.31 15.42 -17.75
C VAL A 568 17.40 15.75 -19.22
N VAL A 569 18.59 16.05 -19.69
CA VAL A 569 18.88 16.32 -21.09
C VAL A 569 19.82 15.26 -21.63
N LEU A 570 19.38 14.55 -22.66
CA LEU A 570 20.23 13.67 -23.44
C LEU A 570 20.89 14.48 -24.55
N TRP A 571 22.19 14.62 -24.49
CA TRP A 571 23.01 15.27 -25.51
C TRP A 571 23.61 14.22 -26.44
N ALA A 572 23.37 14.37 -27.71
CA ALA A 572 23.93 13.52 -28.76
C ALA A 572 24.92 14.36 -29.61
N LYS A 573 26.14 13.86 -29.78
CA LYS A 573 27.15 14.50 -30.63
C LYS A 573 26.66 14.51 -32.07
N LEU A 574 26.75 15.64 -32.74
CA LEU A 574 26.41 15.73 -34.16
C LEU A 574 27.42 14.95 -35.00
N PRO A 575 26.99 14.23 -36.06
CA PRO A 575 27.92 13.60 -36.95
C PRO A 575 28.82 14.70 -37.59
N SER A 576 30.14 14.46 -37.57
CA SER A 576 31.04 15.33 -38.32
C SER A 576 30.63 15.34 -39.78
N VAL A 577 30.21 16.51 -40.27
CA VAL A 577 29.95 16.67 -41.72
C VAL A 577 31.31 16.44 -42.42
N PRO A 578 31.40 15.48 -43.36
CA PRO A 578 32.64 15.16 -44.03
C PRO A 578 33.12 16.33 -44.88
#